data_20905776ceec55e1ab79a1863df31f4f
#
_entry.id   20905776ceec55e1ab79a1863df31f4f
#
_cell.length_a   1.000
_cell.length_b   1.000
_cell.length_c   1.000
_cell.angle_alpha   90.00
_cell.angle_beta   90.00
_cell.angle_gamma   90.00
#
_symmetry.space_group_name_H-M   'P 1'
#
loop_
_entity.id
_entity.type
_entity.pdbx_description
1 polymer ?
#
loop_
_entity_poly.entity_id
_entity_poly.type
_entity_poly.pdbx_seq_one_letter_code
_entity_poly.pdbx_strand_id
1 'polypeptide(L)'
;MNQKDAAGRFPEPVKAAAGLKRKTTRLLLPALLLSVLSGCQKEAVPKSSAAVPTTPASSQAVVSKSDALLALSSYDNKYYNQYGTYGPSYKANYWFDIAKTKRMDFWTQAEAIETVIDAYNVNPTVDLKNKVQYLYHGMRDAYGLTWSNNEFNDDVIWGSIMCLRAYEIWNDGGMLTMARQNFDLVWARGWDTTLGGGLWWKTDKLSKNTCVNAPAVICAMKLYKATGDVSYRNKAKMIMDWMVPRFYVASTGEVKGAMNTSGQIYEGALLYTQGTFIGAANELRPYYTTPDYRAMGLKAMDYARNSLSKTPGGILQDEDGTLDTQGGKSIFARWACMFVKDTGTAANYGPWLDANATQAWSIRNSNGIMWNLWSIRTSDTENLNSWRTNGGVSMMLNLYRFR
;
A
#
# COMPACT_ATOMS: atom_id res chain seq x y z
N MET A 1 -23.58 -40.25 -7.22
CA MET A 1 -24.70 -39.29 -7.13
C MET A 1 -24.10 -37.91 -7.09
N ASN A 2 -24.29 -37.18 -8.19
CA ASN A 2 -23.69 -35.88 -8.45
C ASN A 2 -24.25 -34.79 -7.55
N GLN A 3 -23.40 -33.95 -6.98
CA GLN A 3 -23.72 -32.54 -6.76
C GLN A 3 -22.47 -31.70 -7.05
N LYS A 4 -22.39 -31.24 -8.28
CA LYS A 4 -21.75 -29.99 -8.66
C LYS A 4 -22.84 -28.93 -8.57
N ASP A 5 -22.52 -27.79 -7.94
CA ASP A 5 -22.97 -26.44 -8.23
C ASP A 5 -22.72 -25.55 -7.01
N ALA A 6 -21.62 -24.81 -7.03
CA ALA A 6 -21.41 -23.50 -6.40
C ALA A 6 -20.06 -22.92 -6.90
N ALA A 7 -19.95 -22.69 -8.18
CA ALA A 7 -18.94 -21.76 -8.70
C ALA A 7 -19.49 -20.35 -8.51
N GLY A 8 -19.06 -19.67 -7.45
CA GLY A 8 -19.32 -18.26 -7.24
C GLY A 8 -18.77 -17.43 -8.38
N ARG A 9 -19.62 -16.99 -9.29
CA ARG A 9 -19.30 -15.95 -10.27
C ARG A 9 -19.34 -14.60 -9.59
N PHE A 10 -18.25 -13.85 -9.73
CA PHE A 10 -18.22 -12.44 -9.36
C PHE A 10 -19.21 -11.65 -10.23
N PRO A 11 -19.91 -10.63 -9.70
CA PRO A 11 -20.78 -9.80 -10.53
C PRO A 11 -19.93 -8.97 -11.51
N GLU A 12 -20.32 -8.99 -12.77
CA GLU A 12 -19.76 -8.13 -13.81
C GLU A 12 -20.01 -6.65 -13.50
N PRO A 13 -19.10 -5.74 -13.92
CA PRO A 13 -19.31 -4.31 -13.74
C PRO A 13 -20.52 -3.86 -14.58
N VAL A 14 -21.43 -3.14 -13.95
CA VAL A 14 -22.62 -2.55 -14.57
C VAL A 14 -22.17 -1.65 -15.73
N LYS A 15 -22.57 -2.02 -16.95
CA LYS A 15 -22.42 -1.17 -18.14
C LYS A 15 -23.23 0.11 -17.93
N ALA A 16 -22.55 1.24 -17.91
CA ALA A 16 -23.20 2.55 -17.97
C ALA A 16 -24.00 2.67 -19.29
N ALA A 17 -25.30 2.88 -19.16
CA ALA A 17 -26.22 3.10 -20.27
C ALA A 17 -25.89 4.43 -20.96
N ALA A 18 -25.54 4.36 -22.21
CA ALA A 18 -25.45 5.52 -23.09
C ALA A 18 -26.84 6.01 -23.47
N GLY A 19 -27.04 7.34 -23.42
CA GLY A 19 -28.01 7.97 -24.27
C GLY A 19 -29.13 8.75 -23.59
N LEU A 20 -28.89 10.03 -23.28
CA LEU A 20 -29.94 11.04 -23.37
C LEU A 20 -29.42 12.27 -24.11
N LYS A 21 -29.85 12.38 -25.38
CA LYS A 21 -29.67 13.58 -26.21
C LYS A 21 -30.52 14.71 -25.61
N ARG A 22 -29.91 15.76 -25.06
CA ARG A 22 -30.60 17.02 -24.77
C ARG A 22 -30.51 17.93 -25.97
N LYS A 23 -31.69 18.25 -26.52
CA LYS A 23 -31.90 19.28 -27.53
C LYS A 23 -31.61 20.65 -26.89
N THR A 24 -30.72 21.39 -27.52
CA THR A 24 -30.48 22.83 -27.25
C THR A 24 -31.57 23.64 -27.90
N THR A 25 -32.35 24.36 -27.09
CA THR A 25 -33.21 25.49 -27.59
C THR A 25 -32.57 26.77 -27.08
N ARG A 26 -32.09 27.57 -28.05
CA ARG A 26 -31.64 28.95 -27.80
C ARG A 26 -32.86 29.82 -27.68
N LEU A 27 -32.93 30.64 -26.63
CA LEU A 27 -33.79 31.85 -26.57
C LEU A 27 -32.89 33.04 -26.28
N LEU A 28 -33.06 34.04 -27.12
CA LEU A 28 -32.38 35.34 -27.14
C LEU A 28 -33.17 36.40 -26.35
N LEU A 29 -32.47 37.09 -25.45
CA LEU A 29 -32.53 38.53 -25.10
C LEU A 29 -33.88 39.18 -24.68
N PRO A 30 -33.88 40.36 -23.99
CA PRO A 30 -32.86 41.40 -23.89
C PRO A 30 -32.55 41.94 -22.49
N ALA A 31 -31.48 42.77 -22.46
CA ALA A 31 -31.01 43.57 -21.34
C ALA A 31 -31.95 44.71 -20.98
N LEU A 32 -32.08 45.04 -19.70
CA LEU A 32 -32.52 46.35 -19.23
C LEU A 32 -31.63 46.82 -18.06
N LEU A 33 -30.91 47.90 -18.30
CA LEU A 33 -30.21 48.68 -17.28
C LEU A 33 -31.24 49.41 -16.42
N LEU A 34 -31.09 49.35 -15.10
CA LEU A 34 -31.55 50.44 -14.23
C LEU A 34 -30.56 50.61 -13.06
N SER A 35 -29.91 51.76 -13.09
CA SER A 35 -29.10 52.32 -12.02
C SER A 35 -30.00 52.92 -10.95
N VAL A 36 -29.78 52.54 -9.66
CA VAL A 36 -30.21 53.37 -8.53
C VAL A 36 -29.09 53.44 -7.51
N LEU A 37 -28.56 54.64 -7.36
CA LEU A 37 -27.70 55.09 -6.28
C LEU A 37 -28.53 55.34 -5.01
N SER A 38 -28.07 54.80 -3.86
CA SER A 38 -28.30 55.34 -2.52
C SER A 38 -27.45 54.54 -1.56
N GLY A 39 -26.45 55.01 -0.89
CA GLY A 39 -26.49 55.98 0.15
C GLY A 39 -25.86 55.34 1.37
N CYS A 40 -24.62 55.74 1.74
CA CYS A 40 -23.87 55.28 2.94
C CYS A 40 -24.70 55.37 4.23
N GLN A 41 -24.58 54.32 5.07
CA GLN A 41 -24.39 54.49 6.51
C GLN A 41 -23.47 53.43 7.05
N LYS A 42 -22.34 53.87 7.61
CA LYS A 42 -21.40 53.05 8.40
C LYS A 42 -22.00 52.87 9.79
N GLU A 43 -22.38 51.66 10.16
CA GLU A 43 -22.50 51.30 11.57
C GLU A 43 -21.20 50.65 12.03
N ALA A 44 -20.63 51.22 13.08
CA ALA A 44 -19.41 50.73 13.75
C ALA A 44 -19.73 49.47 14.57
N VAL A 45 -19.13 48.33 14.19
CA VAL A 45 -19.17 47.11 14.99
C VAL A 45 -18.13 47.26 16.09
N PRO A 46 -18.46 47.00 17.38
CA PRO A 46 -17.51 47.07 18.47
C PRO A 46 -16.49 45.97 18.37
N LYS A 47 -15.19 46.30 18.43
CA LYS A 47 -14.08 45.40 18.60
C LYS A 47 -14.15 44.75 19.98
N SER A 48 -14.67 43.52 20.07
CA SER A 48 -14.43 42.65 21.20
C SER A 48 -13.20 41.80 20.88
N SER A 49 -12.04 42.21 21.36
CA SER A 49 -10.83 41.39 21.40
C SER A 49 -10.88 40.46 22.61
N ALA A 50 -11.58 39.36 22.48
CA ALA A 50 -11.32 38.23 23.36
C ALA A 50 -10.24 37.38 22.67
N ALA A 51 -9.01 37.47 23.17
CA ALA A 51 -7.94 36.52 22.84
C ALA A 51 -8.44 35.13 23.19
N VAL A 52 -8.63 34.28 22.17
CA VAL A 52 -8.82 32.85 22.38
C VAL A 52 -7.54 32.35 23.06
N PRO A 53 -7.61 31.75 24.26
CA PRO A 53 -6.42 31.14 24.85
C PRO A 53 -5.93 30.07 23.89
N THR A 54 -4.79 30.28 23.28
CA THR A 54 -4.02 29.21 22.65
C THR A 54 -3.52 28.29 23.76
N THR A 55 -4.31 27.29 24.11
CA THR A 55 -3.81 26.16 24.87
C THR A 55 -2.62 25.62 24.09
N PRO A 56 -1.42 25.51 24.69
CA PRO A 56 -0.29 24.87 24.02
C PRO A 56 -0.77 23.47 23.63
N ALA A 57 -0.61 23.11 22.36
CA ALA A 57 -0.85 21.76 21.91
C ALA A 57 -0.11 20.83 22.87
N SER A 58 -0.85 20.06 23.67
CA SER A 58 -0.25 19.03 24.51
C SER A 58 0.60 18.20 23.59
N SER A 59 1.90 18.07 23.86
CA SER A 59 2.80 17.20 23.12
C SER A 59 2.18 15.81 23.19
N GLN A 60 1.52 15.37 22.11
CA GLN A 60 1.01 14.01 22.05
C GLN A 60 2.21 13.10 22.27
N ALA A 61 2.10 12.19 23.25
CA ALA A 61 3.16 11.26 23.53
C ALA A 61 3.49 10.46 22.27
N VAL A 62 4.75 10.47 21.89
CA VAL A 62 5.24 9.73 20.72
C VAL A 62 4.93 8.24 20.91
N VAL A 63 4.38 7.58 19.89
CA VAL A 63 4.08 6.15 19.91
C VAL A 63 5.30 5.35 20.37
N SER A 64 5.14 4.54 21.41
CA SER A 64 6.19 3.67 21.94
C SER A 64 6.27 2.34 21.17
N LYS A 65 7.38 1.61 21.33
CA LYS A 65 7.52 0.25 20.77
C LYS A 65 6.46 -0.69 21.33
N SER A 66 6.13 -0.55 22.61
CA SER A 66 5.05 -1.32 23.25
C SER A 66 3.68 -1.01 22.64
N ASP A 67 3.40 0.26 22.31
CA ASP A 67 2.17 0.62 21.60
C ASP A 67 2.09 -0.04 20.21
N ALA A 68 3.20 -0.08 19.48
CA ALA A 68 3.26 -0.73 18.17
C ALA A 68 2.99 -2.25 18.25
N LEU A 69 3.56 -2.92 19.25
CA LEU A 69 3.30 -4.34 19.50
C LEU A 69 1.89 -4.59 20.03
N LEU A 70 1.33 -3.69 20.83
CA LEU A 70 -0.06 -3.74 21.29
C LEU A 70 -1.02 -3.57 20.11
N ALA A 71 -0.71 -2.67 19.17
CA ALA A 71 -1.50 -2.50 17.94
C ALA A 71 -1.56 -3.79 17.12
N LEU A 72 -0.42 -4.50 16.95
CA LEU A 72 -0.40 -5.81 16.30
C LEU A 72 -1.20 -6.85 17.09
N SER A 73 -1.05 -6.90 18.41
CA SER A 73 -1.83 -7.81 19.26
C SER A 73 -3.33 -7.56 19.15
N SER A 74 -3.76 -6.31 19.11
CA SER A 74 -5.15 -5.91 18.91
C SER A 74 -5.67 -6.38 17.55
N TYR A 75 -4.87 -6.19 16.49
CA TYR A 75 -5.16 -6.66 15.14
C TYR A 75 -5.30 -8.19 15.10
N ASP A 76 -4.34 -8.91 15.66
CA ASP A 76 -4.34 -10.37 15.72
C ASP A 76 -5.56 -10.92 16.49
N ASN A 77 -5.92 -10.33 17.62
CA ASN A 77 -7.10 -10.73 18.42
C ASN A 77 -8.40 -10.68 17.61
N LYS A 78 -8.50 -9.80 16.62
CA LYS A 78 -9.68 -9.68 15.77
C LYS A 78 -9.63 -10.57 14.53
N TYR A 79 -8.49 -10.68 13.91
CA TYR A 79 -8.41 -11.25 12.56
C TYR A 79 -7.57 -12.51 12.42
N TYR A 80 -6.59 -12.76 13.31
CA TYR A 80 -5.74 -13.95 13.22
C TYR A 80 -6.52 -15.22 13.53
N ASN A 81 -6.27 -16.26 12.73
CA ASN A 81 -6.89 -17.56 12.87
C ASN A 81 -5.86 -18.66 12.64
N GLN A 82 -5.54 -19.39 13.69
CA GLN A 82 -4.75 -20.62 13.60
C GLN A 82 -5.68 -21.81 13.43
N TYR A 83 -5.43 -22.64 12.42
CA TYR A 83 -6.27 -23.79 12.11
C TYR A 83 -5.45 -24.97 11.62
N GLY A 84 -5.84 -26.19 12.01
CA GLY A 84 -5.21 -27.42 11.52
C GLY A 84 -3.69 -27.46 11.66
N THR A 85 -3.08 -28.54 11.19
CA THR A 85 -1.65 -28.79 11.25
C THR A 85 -1.01 -28.84 9.87
N TYR A 86 0.30 -28.64 9.81
CA TYR A 86 1.15 -28.83 8.66
C TYR A 86 2.44 -29.53 9.12
N GLY A 87 2.51 -30.87 8.98
CA GLY A 87 3.55 -31.66 9.62
C GLY A 87 3.58 -31.44 11.14
N PRO A 88 4.75 -31.14 11.74
CA PRO A 88 4.87 -30.83 13.16
C PRO A 88 4.46 -29.39 13.53
N SER A 89 4.01 -28.59 12.56
CA SER A 89 3.69 -27.18 12.70
C SER A 89 2.19 -26.93 12.51
N TYR A 90 1.78 -25.66 12.48
CA TYR A 90 0.40 -25.26 12.30
C TYR A 90 0.20 -24.51 10.98
N LYS A 91 -1.08 -24.29 10.64
CA LYS A 91 -1.52 -23.39 9.57
C LYS A 91 -2.26 -22.20 10.18
N ALA A 92 -2.11 -21.04 9.58
CA ALA A 92 -2.87 -19.85 9.98
C ALA A 92 -3.25 -18.98 8.76
N ASN A 93 -4.26 -18.15 8.98
CA ASN A 93 -4.68 -17.09 8.05
C ASN A 93 -5.20 -15.90 8.84
N TYR A 94 -5.44 -14.79 8.14
CA TYR A 94 -6.24 -13.69 8.63
C TYR A 94 -7.65 -13.76 8.05
N TRP A 95 -8.64 -13.48 8.88
CA TRP A 95 -10.00 -13.22 8.44
C TRP A 95 -10.06 -11.83 7.76
N PHE A 96 -10.92 -11.70 6.75
CA PHE A 96 -11.12 -10.44 6.08
C PHE A 96 -11.80 -9.41 6.97
N ASP A 97 -12.75 -9.82 7.80
CA ASP A 97 -13.57 -8.95 8.65
C ASP A 97 -13.66 -9.45 10.10
N ILE A 98 -14.11 -8.56 11.00
CA ILE A 98 -14.29 -8.88 12.43
C ILE A 98 -15.33 -9.99 12.62
N ALA A 99 -16.35 -10.05 11.77
CA ALA A 99 -17.38 -11.10 11.82
C ALA A 99 -16.87 -12.48 11.38
N LYS A 100 -15.63 -12.54 10.83
CA LYS A 100 -14.97 -13.78 10.40
C LYS A 100 -15.75 -14.53 9.32
N THR A 101 -16.36 -13.79 8.40
CA THR A 101 -17.21 -14.33 7.34
C THR A 101 -16.43 -14.94 6.19
N LYS A 102 -15.24 -14.37 5.88
CA LYS A 102 -14.34 -14.89 4.85
C LYS A 102 -12.87 -14.65 5.20
N ARG A 103 -11.97 -15.44 4.61
CA ARG A 103 -10.53 -15.17 4.66
C ARG A 103 -10.18 -13.92 3.87
N MET A 104 -9.07 -13.27 4.21
CA MET A 104 -8.47 -12.27 3.33
C MET A 104 -8.18 -12.87 1.96
N ASP A 105 -8.31 -12.06 0.92
CA ASP A 105 -7.95 -12.43 -0.44
C ASP A 105 -6.42 -12.63 -0.56
N PHE A 106 -5.98 -13.23 -1.64
CA PHE A 106 -4.60 -13.69 -1.83
C PHE A 106 -3.54 -12.62 -1.49
N TRP A 107 -3.59 -11.46 -2.16
CA TRP A 107 -2.56 -10.43 -2.02
C TRP A 107 -2.65 -9.66 -0.70
N THR A 108 -3.87 -9.40 -0.22
CA THR A 108 -4.07 -8.76 1.09
C THR A 108 -3.61 -9.66 2.23
N GLN A 109 -3.77 -10.98 2.09
CA GLN A 109 -3.21 -11.97 3.02
C GLN A 109 -1.67 -11.92 3.01
N ALA A 110 -1.03 -11.82 1.84
CA ALA A 110 0.42 -11.68 1.74
C ALA A 110 0.90 -10.40 2.46
N GLU A 111 0.22 -9.28 2.28
CA GLU A 111 0.54 -8.01 2.93
C GLU A 111 0.34 -8.04 4.46
N ALA A 112 -0.68 -8.76 4.95
CA ALA A 112 -0.87 -8.96 6.39
C ALA A 112 0.26 -9.83 6.99
N ILE A 113 0.74 -10.84 6.26
CA ILE A 113 1.91 -11.64 6.67
C ILE A 113 3.17 -10.76 6.72
N GLU A 114 3.34 -9.88 5.74
CA GLU A 114 4.45 -8.92 5.74
C GLU A 114 4.46 -8.00 6.96
N THR A 115 3.29 -7.64 7.49
CA THR A 115 3.18 -6.87 8.73
C THR A 115 3.67 -7.67 9.95
N VAL A 116 3.44 -8.98 9.99
CA VAL A 116 4.01 -9.86 11.04
C VAL A 116 5.53 -9.98 10.88
N ILE A 117 6.03 -10.04 9.65
CA ILE A 117 7.47 -10.01 9.35
C ILE A 117 8.08 -8.68 9.81
N ASP A 118 7.38 -7.56 9.60
CA ASP A 118 7.81 -6.25 10.09
C ASP A 118 7.92 -6.23 11.61
N ALA A 119 6.94 -6.83 12.32
CA ALA A 119 6.98 -6.96 13.77
C ALA A 119 8.14 -7.82 14.26
N TYR A 120 8.41 -8.94 13.60
CA TYR A 120 9.57 -9.79 13.91
C TYR A 120 10.88 -9.02 13.76
N ASN A 121 11.04 -8.26 12.68
CA ASN A 121 12.26 -7.48 12.43
C ASN A 121 12.50 -6.38 13.48
N VAL A 122 11.43 -5.89 14.10
CA VAL A 122 11.48 -4.88 15.17
C VAL A 122 11.64 -5.50 16.55
N ASN A 123 11.05 -6.68 16.76
CA ASN A 123 11.06 -7.40 18.04
C ASN A 123 11.16 -8.91 17.81
N PRO A 124 12.35 -9.45 17.52
CA PRO A 124 12.54 -10.87 17.24
C PRO A 124 12.14 -11.74 18.43
N THR A 125 11.05 -12.49 18.28
CA THR A 125 10.60 -13.50 19.24
C THR A 125 10.29 -14.81 18.54
N VAL A 126 10.35 -15.92 19.30
CA VAL A 126 9.99 -17.26 18.78
C VAL A 126 8.54 -17.28 18.31
N ASP A 127 7.64 -16.62 19.04
CA ASP A 127 6.20 -16.57 18.70
C ASP A 127 5.95 -15.86 17.37
N LEU A 128 6.56 -14.69 17.14
CA LEU A 128 6.45 -13.98 15.87
C LEU A 128 7.09 -14.79 14.72
N LYS A 129 8.24 -15.43 14.97
CA LYS A 129 8.87 -16.31 13.99
C LYS A 129 7.94 -17.44 13.60
N ASN A 130 7.37 -18.15 14.58
CA ASN A 130 6.42 -19.24 14.35
C ASN A 130 5.16 -18.76 13.64
N LYS A 131 4.62 -17.58 14.01
CA LYS A 131 3.44 -16.99 13.36
C LYS A 131 3.69 -16.77 11.87
N VAL A 132 4.85 -16.26 11.46
CA VAL A 132 5.22 -16.12 10.04
C VAL A 132 5.17 -17.48 9.34
N GLN A 133 5.72 -18.53 9.96
CA GLN A 133 5.70 -19.89 9.39
C GLN A 133 4.28 -20.44 9.26
N TYR A 134 3.43 -20.28 10.29
CA TYR A 134 2.06 -20.76 10.26
C TYR A 134 1.23 -20.09 9.17
N LEU A 135 1.41 -18.79 9.01
CA LEU A 135 0.77 -18.01 7.94
C LEU A 135 1.26 -18.42 6.55
N TYR A 136 2.58 -18.66 6.38
CA TYR A 136 3.11 -19.21 5.14
C TYR A 136 2.54 -20.61 4.82
N HIS A 137 2.41 -21.48 5.81
CA HIS A 137 1.76 -22.79 5.64
C HIS A 137 0.28 -22.61 5.24
N GLY A 138 -0.41 -21.62 5.81
CA GLY A 138 -1.79 -21.28 5.44
C GLY A 138 -1.93 -20.80 3.99
N MET A 139 -0.96 -20.02 3.50
CA MET A 139 -0.91 -19.63 2.07
C MET A 139 -0.72 -20.85 1.16
N ARG A 140 0.20 -21.75 1.50
CA ARG A 140 0.40 -23.00 0.75
C ARG A 140 -0.83 -23.89 0.74
N ASP A 141 -1.52 -24.00 1.88
CA ASP A 141 -2.75 -24.78 2.02
C ASP A 141 -3.89 -24.23 1.16
N ALA A 142 -4.03 -22.90 1.13
CA ALA A 142 -5.11 -22.25 0.41
C ALA A 142 -4.89 -22.15 -1.10
N TYR A 143 -3.64 -21.92 -1.54
CA TYR A 143 -3.34 -21.51 -2.92
C TYR A 143 -2.31 -22.42 -3.62
N GLY A 144 -1.76 -23.43 -2.92
CA GLY A 144 -0.73 -24.33 -3.48
C GLY A 144 0.64 -23.66 -3.59
N LEU A 145 1.52 -24.26 -4.39
CA LEU A 145 2.92 -23.82 -4.58
C LEU A 145 3.09 -22.89 -5.78
N THR A 146 2.27 -23.07 -6.80
CA THR A 146 2.30 -22.30 -8.05
C THR A 146 0.96 -21.59 -8.23
N TRP A 147 1.02 -20.32 -8.59
CA TRP A 147 -0.16 -19.45 -8.67
C TRP A 147 -0.54 -19.11 -10.11
N SER A 148 -0.37 -20.10 -11.02
CA SER A 148 -0.66 -19.95 -12.45
C SER A 148 -2.11 -19.59 -12.74
N ASN A 149 -3.04 -20.01 -11.87
CA ASN A 149 -4.48 -19.72 -12.00
C ASN A 149 -4.86 -18.32 -11.50
N ASN A 150 -3.98 -17.61 -10.82
CA ASN A 150 -4.20 -16.22 -10.48
C ASN A 150 -3.91 -15.35 -11.71
N GLU A 151 -4.92 -14.70 -12.26
CA GLU A 151 -4.79 -13.87 -13.45
C GLU A 151 -4.04 -12.54 -13.19
N PHE A 152 -3.96 -12.08 -11.93
CA PHE A 152 -3.32 -10.84 -11.52
C PHE A 152 -1.83 -11.06 -11.28
N ASN A 153 -1.00 -10.41 -12.09
CA ASN A 153 0.46 -10.54 -11.97
C ASN A 153 1.01 -9.86 -10.72
N ASP A 154 0.40 -8.76 -10.29
CA ASP A 154 0.77 -8.07 -9.04
C ASP A 154 0.47 -8.93 -7.81
N ASP A 155 -0.67 -9.60 -7.75
CA ASP A 155 -0.99 -10.55 -6.66
C ASP A 155 0.14 -11.57 -6.48
N VAL A 156 0.54 -12.21 -7.60
CA VAL A 156 1.60 -13.21 -7.61
C VAL A 156 2.93 -12.62 -7.14
N ILE A 157 3.24 -11.37 -7.51
CA ILE A 157 4.45 -10.67 -7.05
C ILE A 157 4.37 -10.36 -5.55
N TRP A 158 3.22 -9.89 -5.01
CA TRP A 158 3.04 -9.67 -3.58
C TRP A 158 3.28 -10.94 -2.77
N GLY A 159 2.70 -12.07 -3.21
CA GLY A 159 2.95 -13.37 -2.60
C GLY A 159 4.42 -13.78 -2.67
N SER A 160 5.10 -13.50 -3.78
CA SER A 160 6.53 -13.82 -3.95
C SER A 160 7.43 -12.99 -3.03
N ILE A 161 7.13 -11.70 -2.83
CA ILE A 161 7.85 -10.84 -1.87
C ILE A 161 7.66 -11.37 -0.45
N MET A 162 6.43 -11.70 -0.07
CA MET A 162 6.13 -12.29 1.24
C MET A 162 6.95 -13.56 1.48
N CYS A 163 7.02 -14.47 0.50
CA CYS A 163 7.84 -15.70 0.61
C CYS A 163 9.32 -15.38 0.80
N LEU A 164 9.88 -14.41 0.06
CA LEU A 164 11.28 -14.01 0.18
C LEU A 164 11.57 -13.39 1.55
N ARG A 165 10.69 -12.55 2.06
CA ARG A 165 10.85 -11.96 3.38
C ARG A 165 10.68 -12.98 4.50
N ALA A 166 9.82 -13.99 4.33
CA ALA A 166 9.74 -15.13 5.23
C ALA A 166 11.02 -16.00 5.16
N TYR A 167 11.59 -16.18 3.96
CA TYR A 167 12.88 -16.86 3.77
C TYR A 167 14.02 -16.13 4.52
N GLU A 168 14.05 -14.81 4.52
CA GLU A 168 15.05 -14.02 5.27
C GLU A 168 15.04 -14.35 6.78
N ILE A 169 13.89 -14.79 7.32
CA ILE A 169 13.73 -15.15 8.74
C ILE A 169 14.05 -16.65 9.00
N TRP A 170 13.55 -17.53 8.12
CA TRP A 170 13.56 -18.96 8.34
C TRP A 170 14.69 -19.68 7.64
N ASN A 171 15.25 -19.13 6.58
CA ASN A 171 16.21 -19.76 5.67
C ASN A 171 15.67 -21.09 5.09
N ASP A 172 14.35 -21.16 4.84
CA ASP A 172 13.67 -22.35 4.30
C ASP A 172 13.69 -22.32 2.77
N GLY A 173 14.40 -23.28 2.17
CA GLY A 173 14.53 -23.41 0.71
C GLY A 173 13.19 -23.55 -0.03
N GLY A 174 12.15 -24.04 0.64
CA GLY A 174 10.78 -24.10 0.09
C GLY A 174 10.18 -22.71 -0.13
N MET A 175 10.42 -21.76 0.81
CA MET A 175 9.98 -20.38 0.67
C MET A 175 10.69 -19.70 -0.51
N LEU A 176 12.01 -19.87 -0.63
CA LEU A 176 12.79 -19.34 -1.75
C LEU A 176 12.35 -19.94 -3.10
N THR A 177 12.14 -21.26 -3.15
CA THR A 177 11.70 -21.94 -4.36
C THR A 177 10.32 -21.45 -4.80
N MET A 178 9.39 -21.29 -3.86
CA MET A 178 8.05 -20.79 -4.14
C MET A 178 8.07 -19.34 -4.69
N ALA A 179 8.88 -18.47 -4.10
CA ALA A 179 9.05 -17.11 -4.60
C ALA A 179 9.65 -17.08 -6.01
N ARG A 180 10.71 -17.85 -6.24
CA ARG A 180 11.42 -17.90 -7.52
C ARG A 180 10.51 -18.38 -8.65
N GLN A 181 9.85 -19.53 -8.48
CA GLN A 181 9.01 -20.11 -9.54
C GLN A 181 7.81 -19.19 -9.89
N ASN A 182 7.24 -18.49 -8.92
CA ASN A 182 6.12 -17.60 -9.16
C ASN A 182 6.56 -16.24 -9.75
N PHE A 183 7.72 -15.71 -9.38
CA PHE A 183 8.31 -14.58 -10.08
C PHE A 183 8.63 -14.93 -11.55
N ASP A 184 9.24 -16.09 -11.80
CA ASP A 184 9.57 -16.53 -13.16
C ASP A 184 8.31 -16.78 -14.00
N LEU A 185 7.23 -17.27 -13.39
CA LEU A 185 5.90 -17.36 -14.01
C LEU A 185 5.41 -15.98 -14.48
N VAL A 186 5.44 -14.98 -13.58
CA VAL A 186 5.01 -13.61 -13.92
C VAL A 186 5.90 -13.03 -15.02
N TRP A 187 7.21 -13.22 -14.92
CA TRP A 187 8.14 -12.76 -15.96
C TRP A 187 7.81 -13.36 -17.33
N ALA A 188 7.61 -14.67 -17.38
CA ALA A 188 7.36 -15.38 -18.63
C ALA A 188 6.05 -14.97 -19.32
N ARG A 189 4.98 -14.71 -18.56
CA ARG A 189 3.66 -14.38 -19.12
C ARG A 189 3.38 -12.87 -19.20
N GLY A 190 4.03 -12.08 -18.35
CA GLY A 190 3.75 -10.67 -18.16
C GLY A 190 4.69 -9.71 -18.88
N TRP A 191 5.97 -10.08 -19.07
CA TRP A 191 6.93 -9.23 -19.76
C TRP A 191 6.85 -9.42 -21.27
N ASP A 192 6.73 -8.32 -22.02
CA ASP A 192 6.90 -8.30 -23.47
C ASP A 192 7.38 -6.91 -23.95
N THR A 193 7.61 -6.77 -25.28
CA THR A 193 8.10 -5.53 -25.87
C THR A 193 7.00 -4.52 -26.20
N THR A 194 5.74 -4.84 -25.98
CA THR A 194 4.62 -3.90 -26.18
C THR A 194 4.82 -2.69 -25.29
N LEU A 195 4.65 -1.49 -25.83
CA LEU A 195 4.94 -0.22 -25.17
C LEU A 195 6.42 -0.10 -24.72
N GLY A 196 7.32 -0.85 -25.38
CA GLY A 196 8.76 -0.82 -25.12
C GLY A 196 9.22 -1.59 -23.89
N GLY A 197 8.41 -2.49 -23.32
CA GLY A 197 8.71 -3.28 -22.14
C GLY A 197 7.65 -3.19 -21.04
N GLY A 198 8.02 -3.60 -19.81
CA GLY A 198 7.15 -3.59 -18.64
C GLY A 198 6.23 -4.80 -18.50
N LEU A 199 5.86 -5.10 -17.27
CA LEU A 199 4.96 -6.20 -16.95
C LEU A 199 3.50 -5.76 -17.09
N TRP A 200 2.69 -6.61 -17.72
CA TRP A 200 1.23 -6.47 -17.74
C TRP A 200 0.66 -6.70 -16.35
N TRP A 201 -0.36 -5.93 -15.98
CA TRP A 201 -1.06 -6.09 -14.69
C TRP A 201 -1.76 -7.45 -14.59
N LYS A 202 -2.43 -7.85 -15.68
CA LYS A 202 -3.18 -9.11 -15.77
C LYS A 202 -2.80 -9.90 -17.02
N THR A 203 -3.23 -11.14 -17.03
CA THR A 203 -3.08 -12.04 -18.19
C THR A 203 -3.88 -11.60 -19.40
N ASP A 204 -4.91 -10.74 -19.25
CA ASP A 204 -5.68 -10.13 -20.33
C ASP A 204 -4.88 -9.07 -21.12
N LYS A 205 -3.76 -8.62 -20.59
CA LYS A 205 -2.85 -7.63 -21.20
C LYS A 205 -3.52 -6.31 -21.59
N LEU A 206 -4.45 -5.80 -20.78
CA LEU A 206 -5.15 -4.53 -21.02
C LEU A 206 -4.46 -3.31 -20.44
N SER A 207 -3.60 -3.48 -19.41
CA SER A 207 -2.87 -2.38 -18.82
C SER A 207 -1.53 -2.80 -18.22
N LYS A 208 -0.57 -1.84 -18.19
CA LYS A 208 0.71 -1.97 -17.47
C LYS A 208 0.72 -0.98 -16.32
N ASN A 209 0.83 -1.47 -15.10
CA ASN A 209 0.60 -0.69 -13.90
C ASN A 209 1.84 -0.67 -13.01
N THR A 210 2.00 0.41 -12.24
CA THR A 210 3.07 0.52 -11.23
C THR A 210 2.91 -0.54 -10.15
N CYS A 211 1.67 -0.95 -9.79
CA CYS A 211 1.40 -1.96 -8.76
C CYS A 211 1.98 -3.36 -9.06
N VAL A 212 2.30 -3.67 -10.31
CA VAL A 212 3.03 -4.90 -10.66
C VAL A 212 4.51 -4.62 -10.88
N ASN A 213 4.85 -3.52 -11.55
CA ASN A 213 6.21 -3.26 -12.00
C ASN A 213 7.16 -2.88 -10.84
N ALA A 214 6.77 -1.95 -9.97
CA ALA A 214 7.62 -1.56 -8.83
C ALA A 214 7.83 -2.70 -7.81
N PRO A 215 6.80 -3.45 -7.39
CA PRO A 215 7.01 -4.65 -6.58
C PRO A 215 7.86 -5.71 -7.25
N ALA A 216 7.73 -5.89 -8.58
CA ALA A 216 8.56 -6.86 -9.31
C ALA A 216 10.06 -6.50 -9.27
N VAL A 217 10.42 -5.21 -9.25
CA VAL A 217 11.81 -4.77 -9.01
C VAL A 217 12.28 -5.22 -7.63
N ILE A 218 11.47 -4.99 -6.59
CA ILE A 218 11.79 -5.39 -5.22
C ILE A 218 11.97 -6.91 -5.13
N CYS A 219 11.02 -7.68 -5.70
CA CYS A 219 11.06 -9.12 -5.73
C CYS A 219 12.32 -9.64 -6.43
N ALA A 220 12.63 -9.14 -7.63
CA ALA A 220 13.79 -9.53 -8.40
C ALA A 220 15.10 -9.22 -7.66
N MET A 221 15.22 -8.06 -7.02
CA MET A 221 16.41 -7.72 -6.24
C MET A 221 16.57 -8.61 -5.01
N LYS A 222 15.47 -8.97 -4.33
CA LYS A 222 15.51 -9.94 -3.24
C LYS A 222 15.91 -11.34 -3.72
N LEU A 223 15.42 -11.78 -4.88
CA LEU A 223 15.85 -13.03 -5.50
C LEU A 223 17.35 -13.00 -5.84
N TYR A 224 17.83 -11.90 -6.42
CA TYR A 224 19.27 -11.72 -6.66
C TYR A 224 20.10 -11.85 -5.38
N LYS A 225 19.67 -11.18 -4.30
CA LYS A 225 20.36 -11.24 -3.00
C LYS A 225 20.37 -12.66 -2.40
N ALA A 226 19.26 -13.39 -2.56
CA ALA A 226 19.11 -14.74 -2.02
C ALA A 226 19.86 -15.82 -2.84
N THR A 227 19.98 -15.64 -4.15
CA THR A 227 20.50 -16.68 -5.07
C THR A 227 21.86 -16.35 -5.66
N GLY A 228 22.28 -15.09 -5.72
CA GLY A 228 23.43 -14.62 -6.48
C GLY A 228 23.20 -14.56 -8.00
N ASP A 229 22.02 -14.96 -8.51
CA ASP A 229 21.74 -14.99 -9.94
C ASP A 229 21.54 -13.55 -10.49
N VAL A 230 22.52 -13.08 -11.25
CA VAL A 230 22.57 -11.76 -11.86
C VAL A 230 21.38 -11.50 -12.80
N SER A 231 20.75 -12.55 -13.34
CA SER A 231 19.61 -12.40 -14.25
C SER A 231 18.45 -11.64 -13.58
N TYR A 232 18.23 -11.88 -12.27
CA TYR A 232 17.19 -11.17 -11.51
C TYR A 232 17.51 -9.68 -11.35
N ARG A 233 18.77 -9.33 -11.04
CA ARG A 233 19.18 -7.91 -10.98
C ARG A 233 19.01 -7.23 -12.34
N ASN A 234 19.33 -7.92 -13.43
CA ASN A 234 19.13 -7.39 -14.77
C ASN A 234 17.64 -7.20 -15.09
N LYS A 235 16.78 -8.15 -14.73
CA LYS A 235 15.31 -8.00 -14.85
C LYS A 235 14.79 -6.80 -14.06
N ALA A 236 15.25 -6.61 -12.81
CA ALA A 236 14.91 -5.44 -11.98
C ALA A 236 15.29 -4.13 -12.66
N LYS A 237 16.52 -4.06 -13.22
CA LYS A 237 16.99 -2.88 -13.97
C LYS A 237 16.14 -2.63 -15.21
N MET A 238 15.84 -3.65 -16.00
CA MET A 238 14.99 -3.55 -17.21
C MET A 238 13.59 -2.99 -16.87
N ILE A 239 12.97 -3.47 -15.80
CA ILE A 239 11.67 -2.96 -15.35
C ILE A 239 11.79 -1.47 -14.98
N MET A 240 12.79 -1.10 -14.19
CA MET A 240 12.97 0.27 -13.73
C MET A 240 13.29 1.24 -14.86
N ASP A 241 14.11 0.82 -15.83
CA ASP A 241 14.45 1.61 -17.02
C ASP A 241 13.21 1.85 -17.91
N TRP A 242 12.31 0.90 -17.97
CA TRP A 242 11.05 1.06 -18.66
C TRP A 242 10.07 1.95 -17.89
N MET A 243 9.98 1.77 -16.54
CA MET A 243 8.99 2.43 -15.69
C MET A 243 9.29 3.91 -15.47
N VAL A 244 10.56 4.27 -15.21
CA VAL A 244 10.94 5.65 -14.85
C VAL A 244 10.49 6.68 -15.90
N PRO A 245 10.81 6.54 -17.20
CA PRO A 245 10.42 7.55 -18.18
C PRO A 245 8.91 7.62 -18.44
N ARG A 246 8.12 6.69 -17.93
CA ARG A 246 6.67 6.60 -18.16
C ARG A 246 5.83 7.01 -16.98
N PHE A 247 6.21 6.56 -15.79
CA PHE A 247 5.42 6.74 -14.58
C PHE A 247 6.00 7.73 -13.59
N TYR A 248 7.33 7.97 -13.60
CA TYR A 248 7.95 8.89 -12.65
C TYR A 248 8.04 10.30 -13.23
N VAL A 249 7.46 11.27 -12.52
CA VAL A 249 7.51 12.69 -12.88
C VAL A 249 8.70 13.33 -12.17
N ALA A 250 9.80 13.52 -12.92
CA ALA A 250 11.08 13.95 -12.34
C ALA A 250 11.05 15.34 -11.68
N SER A 251 10.12 16.23 -12.08
CA SER A 251 9.97 17.55 -11.46
C SER A 251 9.35 17.49 -10.06
N THR A 252 8.41 16.59 -9.82
CA THR A 252 7.63 16.52 -8.57
C THR A 252 7.95 15.32 -7.70
N GLY A 253 8.43 14.21 -8.29
CA GLY A 253 8.57 12.91 -7.62
C GLY A 253 7.28 12.08 -7.60
N GLU A 254 6.22 12.53 -8.30
CA GLU A 254 5.00 11.76 -8.47
C GLU A 254 5.26 10.46 -9.23
N VAL A 255 4.64 9.36 -8.79
CA VAL A 255 4.65 8.08 -9.49
C VAL A 255 3.22 7.75 -9.92
N LYS A 256 2.96 7.79 -11.22
CA LYS A 256 1.67 7.46 -11.82
C LYS A 256 1.31 5.99 -11.61
N GLY A 257 0.01 5.68 -11.58
CA GLY A 257 -0.48 4.33 -11.26
C GLY A 257 -0.53 3.38 -12.45
N ALA A 258 -1.22 3.75 -13.52
CA ALA A 258 -1.58 2.82 -14.57
C ALA A 258 -1.60 3.43 -15.98
N MET A 259 -1.31 2.57 -16.98
CA MET A 259 -1.23 2.91 -18.39
C MET A 259 -2.02 1.86 -19.21
N ASN A 260 -2.84 2.30 -20.15
CA ASN A 260 -3.58 1.43 -21.08
C ASN A 260 -2.72 0.96 -22.28
N THR A 261 -3.31 0.15 -23.16
CA THR A 261 -2.65 -0.41 -24.36
C THR A 261 -2.22 0.62 -25.39
N SER A 262 -2.77 1.83 -25.35
CA SER A 262 -2.34 2.94 -26.23
C SER A 262 -1.20 3.77 -25.62
N GLY A 263 -0.72 3.44 -24.42
CA GLY A 263 0.31 4.19 -23.71
C GLY A 263 -0.21 5.41 -22.96
N GLN A 264 -1.52 5.59 -22.85
CA GLN A 264 -2.12 6.68 -22.10
C GLN A 264 -2.15 6.37 -20.60
N ILE A 265 -1.62 7.26 -19.79
CA ILE A 265 -1.72 7.21 -18.32
C ILE A 265 -3.15 7.62 -17.93
N TYR A 266 -3.80 6.81 -17.08
CA TYR A 266 -5.17 7.07 -16.63
C TYR A 266 -5.33 7.05 -15.11
N GLU A 267 -4.29 6.72 -14.36
CA GLU A 267 -4.29 6.73 -12.91
C GLU A 267 -3.15 7.59 -12.36
N GLY A 268 -3.48 8.44 -11.40
CA GLY A 268 -2.53 9.27 -10.68
C GLY A 268 -1.76 8.49 -9.61
N ALA A 269 -1.05 9.22 -8.74
CA ALA A 269 -0.31 8.62 -7.65
C ALA A 269 -1.24 8.10 -6.55
N LEU A 270 -0.93 6.89 -6.06
CA LEU A 270 -1.52 6.27 -4.88
C LEU A 270 -0.42 6.03 -3.84
N LEU A 271 -0.78 5.96 -2.55
CA LEU A 271 0.24 5.77 -1.49
C LEU A 271 1.03 4.48 -1.69
N TYR A 272 0.38 3.37 -2.03
CA TYR A 272 1.09 2.10 -2.21
C TYR A 272 1.99 2.09 -3.45
N THR A 273 1.60 2.74 -4.55
CA THR A 273 2.44 2.86 -5.75
C THR A 273 3.65 3.76 -5.49
N GLN A 274 3.44 4.85 -4.75
CA GLN A 274 4.53 5.72 -4.31
C GLN A 274 5.50 4.96 -3.40
N GLY A 275 4.97 4.21 -2.43
CA GLY A 275 5.76 3.41 -1.49
C GLY A 275 6.59 2.33 -2.17
N THR A 276 6.00 1.57 -3.10
CA THR A 276 6.72 0.52 -3.82
C THR A 276 7.78 1.04 -4.77
N PHE A 277 7.55 2.21 -5.39
CA PHE A 277 8.61 2.88 -6.17
C PHE A 277 9.79 3.29 -5.29
N ILE A 278 9.52 3.83 -4.09
CA ILE A 278 10.56 4.16 -3.10
C ILE A 278 11.34 2.89 -2.72
N GLY A 279 10.63 1.77 -2.48
CA GLY A 279 11.24 0.47 -2.21
C GLY A 279 12.11 -0.03 -3.37
N ALA A 280 11.61 0.05 -4.61
CA ALA A 280 12.34 -0.33 -5.82
C ALA A 280 13.62 0.50 -6.00
N ALA A 281 13.53 1.81 -5.81
CA ALA A 281 14.67 2.71 -5.85
C ALA A 281 15.70 2.37 -4.74
N ASN A 282 15.22 2.05 -3.53
CA ASN A 282 16.08 1.64 -2.42
C ASN A 282 16.85 0.35 -2.72
N GLU A 283 16.20 -0.62 -3.34
CA GLU A 283 16.83 -1.90 -3.70
C GLU A 283 17.91 -1.75 -4.79
N LEU A 284 17.72 -0.83 -5.74
CA LEU A 284 18.65 -0.64 -6.87
C LEU A 284 19.81 0.32 -6.55
N ARG A 285 19.62 1.29 -5.64
CA ARG A 285 20.63 2.34 -5.35
C ARG A 285 22.04 1.83 -4.99
N PRO A 286 22.22 0.67 -4.32
CA PRO A 286 23.58 0.19 -4.02
C PRO A 286 24.34 -0.35 -5.22
N TYR A 287 23.65 -0.63 -6.33
CA TYR A 287 24.19 -1.28 -7.51
C TYR A 287 24.35 -0.36 -8.72
N TYR A 288 23.66 0.79 -8.72
CA TYR A 288 23.64 1.72 -9.84
C TYR A 288 23.71 3.15 -9.35
N THR A 289 24.67 3.92 -9.90
CA THR A 289 24.84 5.35 -9.63
C THR A 289 24.11 6.21 -10.67
N THR A 290 23.78 5.64 -11.82
CA THR A 290 23.04 6.30 -12.90
C THR A 290 21.93 5.37 -13.39
N PRO A 291 20.67 5.83 -13.35
CA PRO A 291 20.21 7.07 -12.72
C PRO A 291 20.42 7.08 -11.19
N ASP A 292 20.39 8.26 -10.56
CA ASP A 292 20.47 8.38 -9.09
C ASP A 292 19.15 7.97 -8.43
N TYR A 293 19.03 6.69 -8.12
CA TYR A 293 17.85 6.12 -7.46
C TYR A 293 17.64 6.67 -6.04
N ARG A 294 18.72 7.11 -5.35
CA ARG A 294 18.57 7.77 -4.05
C ARG A 294 17.82 9.09 -4.19
N ALA A 295 18.25 9.93 -5.14
CA ALA A 295 17.56 11.20 -5.39
C ALA A 295 16.11 11.02 -5.86
N MET A 296 15.84 10.00 -6.70
CA MET A 296 14.47 9.65 -7.11
C MET A 296 13.61 9.24 -5.91
N GLY A 297 14.13 8.38 -5.05
CA GLY A 297 13.42 7.95 -3.82
C GLY A 297 13.15 9.12 -2.87
N LEU A 298 14.10 10.04 -2.68
CA LEU A 298 13.90 11.24 -1.86
C LEU A 298 12.79 12.15 -2.41
N LYS A 299 12.77 12.40 -3.72
CA LYS A 299 11.69 13.18 -4.35
C LYS A 299 10.34 12.46 -4.23
N ALA A 300 10.32 11.13 -4.35
CA ALA A 300 9.10 10.37 -4.16
C ALA A 300 8.59 10.42 -2.70
N MET A 301 9.50 10.43 -1.72
CA MET A 301 9.18 10.68 -0.30
C MET A 301 8.62 12.09 -0.10
N ASP A 302 9.23 13.11 -0.72
CA ASP A 302 8.74 14.50 -0.64
C ASP A 302 7.36 14.66 -1.28
N TYR A 303 7.10 13.97 -2.40
CA TYR A 303 5.78 13.96 -3.02
C TYR A 303 4.73 13.34 -2.08
N ALA A 304 5.02 12.21 -1.45
CA ALA A 304 4.10 11.61 -0.49
C ALA A 304 3.82 12.54 0.69
N ARG A 305 4.87 13.16 1.25
CA ARG A 305 4.76 14.10 2.39
C ARG A 305 3.95 15.34 2.06
N ASN A 306 4.10 15.89 0.86
CA ASN A 306 3.53 17.19 0.52
C ASN A 306 2.24 17.10 -0.30
N SER A 307 2.07 16.06 -1.13
CA SER A 307 0.96 15.95 -2.09
C SER A 307 -0.03 14.83 -1.75
N LEU A 308 0.40 13.78 -1.03
CA LEU A 308 -0.47 12.69 -0.57
C LEU A 308 -0.80 12.81 0.94
N SER A 309 -0.54 13.97 1.52
CA SER A 309 -0.97 14.35 2.86
C SER A 309 -2.10 15.39 2.77
N LYS A 310 -2.93 15.50 3.80
CA LYS A 310 -4.06 16.47 3.87
C LYS A 310 -3.58 17.92 3.76
N THR A 311 -2.40 18.19 4.30
CA THR A 311 -1.65 19.43 4.13
C THR A 311 -0.19 19.09 3.89
N PRO A 312 0.60 19.90 3.20
CA PRO A 312 2.03 19.64 3.02
C PRO A 312 2.74 19.41 4.37
N GLY A 313 3.43 18.27 4.48
CA GLY A 313 4.08 17.84 5.73
C GLY A 313 3.15 17.32 6.82
N GLY A 314 1.85 17.27 6.58
CA GLY A 314 0.83 16.82 7.54
C GLY A 314 0.55 15.32 7.51
N ILE A 315 -0.64 14.96 8.00
CA ILE A 315 -1.08 13.57 8.06
C ILE A 315 -1.45 13.08 6.66
N LEU A 316 -1.04 11.85 6.34
CA LEU A 316 -1.42 11.17 5.10
C LEU A 316 -2.94 11.21 4.90
N GLN A 317 -3.35 11.44 3.66
CA GLN A 317 -4.76 11.52 3.28
C GLN A 317 -5.52 10.23 3.64
N ASP A 318 -6.82 10.37 3.86
CA ASP A 318 -7.70 9.23 4.04
C ASP A 318 -7.76 8.42 2.73
N GLU A 319 -7.80 7.09 2.84
CA GLU A 319 -7.95 6.19 1.70
C GLU A 319 -9.40 5.70 1.67
N ASP A 320 -10.28 6.51 1.06
CA ASP A 320 -11.72 6.25 0.97
C ASP A 320 -12.16 5.74 -0.42
N GLY A 321 -11.19 5.46 -1.30
CA GLY A 321 -11.41 4.94 -2.65
C GLY A 321 -11.88 3.49 -2.69
N THR A 322 -11.45 2.74 -3.71
CA THR A 322 -11.77 1.32 -3.86
C THR A 322 -11.15 0.49 -2.73
N LEU A 323 -11.68 -0.72 -2.53
CA LEU A 323 -11.15 -1.64 -1.50
C LEU A 323 -9.63 -1.83 -1.62
N ASP A 324 -9.11 -1.94 -2.83
CA ASP A 324 -7.68 -2.16 -3.08
C ASP A 324 -6.80 -1.02 -2.57
N THR A 325 -7.28 0.23 -2.66
CA THR A 325 -6.51 1.39 -2.21
C THR A 325 -6.60 1.62 -0.69
N GLN A 326 -7.61 1.07 0.00
CA GLN A 326 -7.91 1.40 1.39
C GLN A 326 -6.87 0.94 2.42
N GLY A 327 -5.93 0.08 2.05
CA GLY A 327 -4.83 -0.36 2.92
C GLY A 327 -3.45 0.07 2.44
N GLY A 328 -3.37 0.95 1.46
CA GLY A 328 -2.13 1.38 0.81
C GLY A 328 -1.09 1.98 1.76
N LYS A 329 -1.55 2.56 2.89
CA LYS A 329 -0.67 3.07 3.95
C LYS A 329 0.25 2.00 4.55
N SER A 330 -0.18 0.72 4.58
CA SER A 330 0.66 -0.37 5.11
C SER A 330 1.88 -0.60 4.24
N ILE A 331 1.68 -0.63 2.92
CA ILE A 331 2.73 -0.81 1.93
C ILE A 331 3.66 0.41 1.91
N PHE A 332 3.08 1.62 1.88
CA PHE A 332 3.85 2.85 1.93
C PHE A 332 4.75 2.90 3.18
N ALA A 333 4.20 2.68 4.35
CA ALA A 333 4.93 2.73 5.62
C ALA A 333 6.15 1.79 5.62
N ARG A 334 5.98 0.55 5.16
CA ARG A 334 7.05 -0.44 5.10
C ARG A 334 8.22 0.04 4.25
N TRP A 335 7.96 0.43 3.01
CA TRP A 335 9.03 0.77 2.08
C TRP A 335 9.63 2.15 2.35
N ALA A 336 8.82 3.12 2.77
CA ALA A 336 9.28 4.44 3.18
C ALA A 336 10.21 4.37 4.40
N CYS A 337 9.84 3.63 5.45
CA CYS A 337 10.67 3.51 6.64
C CYS A 337 11.96 2.71 6.36
N MET A 338 11.93 1.69 5.50
CA MET A 338 13.13 1.01 5.05
C MET A 338 14.07 1.96 4.31
N PHE A 339 13.53 2.76 3.39
CA PHE A 339 14.30 3.77 2.67
C PHE A 339 14.93 4.81 3.61
N VAL A 340 14.17 5.31 4.57
CA VAL A 340 14.65 6.28 5.58
C VAL A 340 15.81 5.70 6.37
N LYS A 341 15.70 4.45 6.84
CA LYS A 341 16.78 3.72 7.51
C LYS A 341 18.02 3.64 6.63
N ASP A 342 17.86 3.11 5.44
CA ASP A 342 18.96 2.74 4.54
C ASP A 342 19.67 3.94 3.92
N THR A 343 19.00 5.10 3.87
CA THR A 343 19.57 6.36 3.35
C THR A 343 20.05 7.31 4.45
N GLY A 344 19.82 6.99 5.73
CA GLY A 344 20.19 7.82 6.88
C GLY A 344 19.40 9.13 6.97
N THR A 345 18.16 9.16 6.47
CA THR A 345 17.35 10.39 6.39
C THR A 345 16.31 10.53 7.50
N ALA A 346 16.53 9.84 8.63
CA ALA A 346 15.63 9.89 9.79
C ALA A 346 15.39 11.30 10.32
N ALA A 347 16.41 12.17 10.31
CA ALA A 347 16.26 13.57 10.74
C ALA A 347 15.24 14.35 9.86
N ASN A 348 15.14 14.01 8.58
CA ASN A 348 14.25 14.70 7.63
C ASN A 348 12.81 14.18 7.65
N TYR A 349 12.62 12.87 7.74
CA TYR A 349 11.31 12.23 7.58
C TYR A 349 10.76 11.64 8.87
N GLY A 350 11.63 11.36 9.86
CA GLY A 350 11.24 10.77 11.14
C GLY A 350 10.11 11.54 11.83
N PRO A 351 10.21 12.86 12.07
CA PRO A 351 9.16 13.62 12.73
C PRO A 351 7.80 13.55 12.00
N TRP A 352 7.80 13.56 10.66
CA TRP A 352 6.57 13.40 9.87
C TRP A 352 5.98 12.00 9.98
N LEU A 353 6.78 10.96 9.89
CA LEU A 353 6.32 9.57 10.03
C LEU A 353 5.82 9.30 11.45
N ASP A 354 6.48 9.89 12.47
CA ASP A 354 6.06 9.83 13.87
C ASP A 354 4.69 10.48 14.10
N ALA A 355 4.45 11.65 13.50
CA ALA A 355 3.16 12.33 13.58
C ALA A 355 2.05 11.46 12.94
N ASN A 356 2.34 10.80 11.83
CA ASN A 356 1.40 9.89 11.17
C ASN A 356 1.08 8.65 12.02
N ALA A 357 2.08 8.03 12.64
CA ALA A 357 1.86 6.90 13.54
C ALA A 357 1.07 7.32 14.79
N THR A 358 1.40 8.48 15.37
CA THR A 358 0.70 9.03 16.53
C THR A 358 -0.77 9.32 16.20
N GLN A 359 -1.03 9.91 15.04
CA GLN A 359 -2.39 10.15 14.56
C GLN A 359 -3.16 8.83 14.36
N ALA A 360 -2.56 7.84 13.69
CA ALA A 360 -3.18 6.54 13.51
C ALA A 360 -3.54 5.88 14.86
N TRP A 361 -2.62 5.93 15.84
CA TRP A 361 -2.87 5.40 17.17
C TRP A 361 -3.93 6.16 17.95
N SER A 362 -4.02 7.47 17.76
CA SER A 362 -5.00 8.33 18.46
C SER A 362 -6.45 8.04 18.05
N ILE A 363 -6.69 7.60 16.82
CA ILE A 363 -8.04 7.34 16.29
C ILE A 363 -8.53 5.90 16.52
N ARG A 364 -7.76 5.06 17.20
CA ARG A 364 -8.15 3.67 17.48
C ARG A 364 -9.46 3.57 18.26
N ASN A 365 -10.21 2.52 18.02
CA ASN A 365 -11.41 2.21 18.78
C ASN A 365 -11.08 1.56 20.16
N SER A 366 -12.09 1.21 20.93
CA SER A 366 -11.94 0.58 22.26
C SER A 366 -11.22 -0.77 22.23
N ASN A 367 -11.18 -1.45 21.09
CA ASN A 367 -10.47 -2.71 20.88
C ASN A 367 -9.02 -2.51 20.37
N GLY A 368 -8.54 -1.28 20.25
CA GLY A 368 -7.21 -0.98 19.73
C GLY A 368 -7.07 -1.06 18.21
N ILE A 369 -8.18 -1.12 17.48
CA ILE A 369 -8.21 -1.19 16.00
C ILE A 369 -8.19 0.22 15.42
N MET A 370 -7.34 0.42 14.42
CA MET A 370 -7.21 1.65 13.65
C MET A 370 -7.66 1.38 12.21
N TRP A 371 -8.52 2.20 11.63
CA TRP A 371 -8.87 2.03 10.23
C TRP A 371 -8.11 3.01 9.31
N ASN A 372 -8.42 2.99 8.02
CA ASN A 372 -7.71 3.75 6.99
C ASN A 372 -8.04 5.25 6.95
N LEU A 373 -9.12 5.69 7.61
CA LEU A 373 -9.51 7.10 7.68
C LEU A 373 -8.92 7.73 8.95
N TRP A 374 -7.70 8.28 8.83
CA TRP A 374 -6.98 8.81 9.99
C TRP A 374 -7.48 10.18 10.47
N SER A 375 -8.53 10.72 9.82
CA SER A 375 -9.19 11.96 10.23
C SER A 375 -10.30 11.78 11.26
N ILE A 376 -10.82 10.57 11.42
CA ILE A 376 -11.94 10.27 12.31
C ILE A 376 -11.66 9.05 13.17
N ARG A 377 -12.24 9.01 14.38
CA ARG A 377 -12.10 7.87 15.28
C ARG A 377 -12.70 6.61 14.66
N THR A 378 -11.97 5.50 14.79
CA THR A 378 -12.42 4.20 14.32
C THR A 378 -13.70 3.77 15.07
N SER A 379 -14.69 3.24 14.35
CA SER A 379 -15.93 2.75 14.90
C SER A 379 -15.73 1.57 15.85
N ASP A 380 -16.50 1.54 16.94
CA ASP A 380 -16.52 0.41 17.88
C ASP A 380 -17.47 -0.71 17.44
N THR A 381 -18.41 -0.43 16.52
CA THR A 381 -19.53 -1.30 16.17
C THR A 381 -19.56 -1.78 14.72
N GLU A 382 -18.81 -1.12 13.83
CA GLU A 382 -18.76 -1.53 12.43
C GLU A 382 -18.00 -2.84 12.23
N ASN A 383 -18.38 -3.60 11.21
CA ASN A 383 -17.67 -4.80 10.76
C ASN A 383 -16.43 -4.40 9.94
N LEU A 384 -15.38 -3.97 10.62
CA LEU A 384 -14.14 -3.49 10.00
C LEU A 384 -13.40 -4.64 9.31
N ASN A 385 -12.86 -4.37 8.13
CA ASN A 385 -12.02 -5.35 7.45
C ASN A 385 -10.52 -5.19 7.79
N SER A 386 -9.82 -6.31 7.78
CA SER A 386 -8.42 -6.41 8.18
C SER A 386 -7.48 -5.63 7.26
N TRP A 387 -7.80 -5.53 5.97
CA TRP A 387 -6.99 -4.77 5.02
C TRP A 387 -6.98 -3.26 5.35
N ARG A 388 -8.17 -2.67 5.57
CA ARG A 388 -8.31 -1.26 5.96
C ARG A 388 -7.63 -0.92 7.28
N THR A 389 -7.55 -1.88 8.19
CA THR A 389 -7.05 -1.67 9.55
C THR A 389 -5.56 -1.95 9.71
N ASN A 390 -4.89 -2.46 8.67
CA ASN A 390 -3.48 -2.82 8.72
C ASN A 390 -2.53 -1.60 8.64
N GLY A 391 -2.97 -0.50 8.00
CA GLY A 391 -2.11 0.66 7.73
C GLY A 391 -1.50 1.30 8.98
N GLY A 392 -2.29 1.46 10.05
CA GLY A 392 -1.81 2.01 11.32
C GLY A 392 -0.82 1.09 12.01
N VAL A 393 -1.09 -0.22 12.03
CA VAL A 393 -0.19 -1.24 12.61
C VAL A 393 1.16 -1.23 11.91
N SER A 394 1.15 -1.27 10.57
CA SER A 394 2.36 -1.23 9.75
C SER A 394 3.15 0.06 9.97
N MET A 395 2.48 1.23 10.02
CA MET A 395 3.15 2.52 10.26
C MET A 395 3.86 2.51 11.62
N MET A 396 3.17 2.12 12.68
CA MET A 396 3.73 2.10 14.04
C MET A 396 4.92 1.14 14.17
N LEU A 397 4.85 -0.05 13.59
CA LEU A 397 5.94 -1.03 13.62
C LEU A 397 7.16 -0.54 12.83
N ASN A 398 6.96 -0.06 11.61
CA ASN A 398 8.07 0.26 10.73
C ASN A 398 8.88 1.51 11.16
N LEU A 399 8.33 2.39 12.00
CA LEU A 399 9.10 3.47 12.64
C LEU A 399 10.33 2.95 13.38
N TYR A 400 10.23 1.77 14.01
CA TYR A 400 11.30 1.18 14.79
C TYR A 400 12.43 0.56 13.97
N ARG A 401 12.40 0.73 12.65
CA ARG A 401 13.52 0.39 11.77
C ARG A 401 14.64 1.41 11.80
N PHE A 402 14.34 2.68 12.11
CA PHE A 402 15.29 3.78 12.06
C PHE A 402 15.37 4.61 13.36
N ARG A 403 14.57 4.25 14.38
CA ARG A 403 14.62 4.82 15.74
C ARG A 403 15.67 4.18 16.62
#